data_01113c40532da127713df0a6da8c2861
#
_entry.id   01113c40532da127713df0a6da8c2861
#
_cell.length_a   1.000
_cell.length_b   1.000
_cell.length_c   1.000
_cell.angle_alpha   90.00
_cell.angle_beta   90.00
_cell.angle_gamma   90.00
#
_symmetry.space_group_name_H-M   'P 1'
#
loop_
_entity.id
_entity.type
_entity.pdbx_description
1 polymer ?
#
loop_
_entity_poly.entity_id
_entity_poly.type
_entity_poly.pdbx_seq_one_letter_code
_entity_poly.pdbx_strand_id
1 'polypeptide(L)'
;MLGVMLAEYLIPWDAYAQDLSMAQQPPSAGHLLGTDRYGRDMLARVLVGGRTSIWGALVVVLLITAIGAVIGTGSGWYGGRIEQAWMGLSDVFLAFPGLVLALAVAGVSGGGMLQAILALAAIGWPKYARLSRRLTASLKGEPYIDIARMRGISSWKIMGGHILPNMAG
;
A
#
# COMPACT_ATOMS: atom_id res chain seq x y z
N MET A 1 13.17 -7.18 -9.39
CA MET A 1 12.31 -5.99 -9.45
C MET A 1 12.68 -5.03 -10.59
N LEU A 2 13.95 -4.60 -10.74
CA LEU A 2 14.38 -3.70 -11.82
C LEU A 2 14.06 -4.22 -13.24
N GLY A 3 14.24 -5.52 -13.52
CA GLY A 3 13.95 -6.11 -14.83
C GLY A 3 12.46 -6.07 -15.22
N VAL A 4 11.55 -6.19 -14.25
CA VAL A 4 10.10 -6.10 -14.50
C VAL A 4 9.67 -4.65 -14.75
N MET A 5 10.31 -3.71 -14.11
CA MET A 5 10.07 -2.26 -14.31
C MET A 5 10.54 -1.76 -15.68
N LEU A 6 11.61 -2.37 -16.20
CA LEU A 6 12.20 -2.02 -17.51
C LEU A 6 11.67 -2.91 -18.66
N ALA A 7 10.77 -3.82 -18.37
CA ALA A 7 10.31 -4.85 -19.29
C ALA A 7 9.69 -4.30 -20.59
N GLU A 8 8.97 -3.18 -20.51
CA GLU A 8 8.41 -2.51 -21.70
C GLU A 8 9.48 -2.05 -22.70
N TYR A 9 10.70 -1.78 -22.21
CA TYR A 9 11.82 -1.34 -23.05
C TYR A 9 12.66 -2.51 -23.58
N LEU A 10 12.48 -3.70 -23.00
CA LEU A 10 13.30 -4.87 -23.30
C LEU A 10 12.60 -5.88 -24.21
N ILE A 11 11.30 -5.75 -24.41
CA ILE A 11 10.50 -6.74 -25.13
C ILE A 11 9.76 -6.08 -26.29
N PRO A 12 10.00 -6.55 -27.53
CA PRO A 12 9.36 -6.01 -28.71
C PRO A 12 7.91 -6.47 -28.92
N TRP A 13 7.38 -7.33 -28.04
CA TRP A 13 6.04 -7.93 -28.17
C TRP A 13 5.00 -7.17 -27.37
N ASP A 14 3.86 -6.88 -28.00
CA ASP A 14 2.69 -6.32 -27.34
C ASP A 14 1.99 -7.40 -26.48
N ALA A 15 1.89 -7.16 -25.18
CA ALA A 15 1.21 -8.07 -24.23
C ALA A 15 -0.29 -8.25 -24.50
N TYR A 16 -0.89 -7.38 -25.31
CA TYR A 16 -2.34 -7.35 -25.59
C TYR A 16 -2.69 -7.77 -27.02
N ALA A 17 -1.72 -7.78 -27.95
CA ALA A 17 -1.94 -8.23 -29.30
C ALA A 17 -2.40 -9.69 -29.31
N GLN A 18 -3.51 -9.97 -30.01
CA GLN A 18 -4.10 -11.30 -30.12
C GLN A 18 -3.89 -11.85 -31.51
N ASP A 19 -3.36 -13.07 -31.60
CA ASP A 19 -3.24 -13.82 -32.85
C ASP A 19 -3.69 -15.28 -32.61
N LEU A 20 -4.95 -15.57 -32.96
CA LEU A 20 -5.52 -16.89 -32.74
C LEU A 20 -4.81 -17.99 -33.50
N SER A 21 -4.09 -17.68 -34.62
CA SER A 21 -3.28 -18.64 -35.35
C SER A 21 -2.07 -19.14 -34.52
N MET A 22 -1.63 -18.34 -33.55
CA MET A 22 -0.53 -18.62 -32.62
C MET A 22 -1.02 -19.09 -31.23
N ALA A 23 -2.29 -19.50 -31.14
CA ALA A 23 -2.84 -19.93 -29.84
C ALA A 23 -2.15 -21.17 -29.28
N GLN A 24 -1.84 -21.16 -27.97
CA GLN A 24 -1.27 -22.29 -27.23
C GLN A 24 0.05 -22.85 -27.81
N GLN A 25 0.86 -22.01 -28.43
CA GLN A 25 2.16 -22.44 -28.92
C GLN A 25 3.14 -22.69 -27.77
N PRO A 26 3.97 -23.76 -27.84
CA PRO A 26 4.99 -24.00 -26.84
C PRO A 26 6.10 -22.92 -26.89
N PRO A 27 6.96 -22.88 -25.86
CA PRO A 27 8.13 -21.99 -25.85
C PRO A 27 8.97 -22.14 -27.11
N SER A 28 9.34 -20.99 -27.69
CA SER A 28 10.14 -20.90 -28.93
C SER A 28 11.04 -19.67 -28.91
N ALA A 29 11.93 -19.54 -29.89
CA ALA A 29 12.77 -18.35 -30.03
C ALA A 29 11.95 -17.06 -30.26
N GLY A 30 10.76 -17.16 -30.86
CA GLY A 30 9.85 -16.02 -31.07
C GLY A 30 8.97 -15.73 -29.86
N HIS A 31 8.69 -16.72 -29.01
CA HIS A 31 7.85 -16.61 -27.81
C HIS A 31 8.48 -17.42 -26.68
N LEU A 32 9.35 -16.80 -25.89
CA LEU A 32 10.19 -17.49 -24.90
C LEU A 32 9.41 -18.32 -23.87
N LEU A 33 8.22 -17.89 -23.48
CA LEU A 33 7.31 -18.64 -22.61
C LEU A 33 6.09 -19.19 -23.35
N GLY A 34 6.12 -19.19 -24.68
CA GLY A 34 4.99 -19.59 -25.49
C GLY A 34 3.86 -18.56 -25.50
N THR A 35 2.69 -18.96 -26.00
CA THR A 35 1.51 -18.12 -26.14
C THR A 35 0.33 -18.66 -25.35
N ASP A 36 -0.60 -17.78 -24.97
CA ASP A 36 -1.84 -18.16 -24.29
C ASP A 36 -2.92 -18.64 -25.29
N ARG A 37 -4.13 -18.94 -24.77
CA ARG A 37 -5.28 -19.37 -25.56
C ARG A 37 -5.76 -18.35 -26.61
N TYR A 38 -5.31 -17.12 -26.53
CA TYR A 38 -5.62 -16.04 -27.46
C TYR A 38 -4.43 -15.68 -28.36
N GLY A 39 -3.34 -16.48 -28.31
CA GLY A 39 -2.11 -16.23 -29.08
C GLY A 39 -1.27 -15.06 -28.59
N ARG A 40 -1.51 -14.57 -27.37
CA ARG A 40 -0.75 -13.46 -26.78
C ARG A 40 0.53 -14.00 -26.14
N ASP A 41 1.64 -13.24 -26.27
CA ASP A 41 2.92 -13.63 -25.69
C ASP A 41 2.86 -13.70 -24.14
N MET A 42 3.21 -14.86 -23.58
CA MET A 42 3.12 -15.11 -22.14
C MET A 42 4.17 -14.33 -21.37
N LEU A 43 5.39 -14.16 -21.92
CA LEU A 43 6.45 -13.40 -21.24
C LEU A 43 6.07 -11.92 -21.14
N ALA A 44 5.63 -11.31 -22.24
CA ALA A 44 5.17 -9.94 -22.26
C ALA A 44 4.05 -9.71 -21.22
N ARG A 45 3.10 -10.62 -21.14
CA ARG A 45 1.99 -10.55 -20.18
C ARG A 45 2.44 -10.65 -18.72
N VAL A 46 3.36 -11.58 -18.42
CA VAL A 46 3.91 -11.72 -17.06
C VAL A 46 4.63 -10.45 -16.63
N LEU A 47 5.38 -9.84 -17.54
CA LEU A 47 6.15 -8.64 -17.23
C LEU A 47 5.26 -7.40 -17.05
N VAL A 48 4.30 -7.19 -17.93
CA VAL A 48 3.32 -6.09 -17.81
C VAL A 48 2.44 -6.28 -16.56
N GLY A 49 1.95 -7.50 -16.32
CA GLY A 49 1.16 -7.83 -15.13
C GLY A 49 1.97 -7.66 -13.84
N GLY A 50 3.22 -8.10 -13.84
CA GLY A 50 4.15 -7.92 -12.72
C GLY A 50 4.40 -6.45 -12.39
N ARG A 51 4.65 -5.61 -13.41
CA ARG A 51 4.80 -4.15 -13.25
C ARG A 51 3.56 -3.54 -12.62
N THR A 52 2.39 -3.84 -13.17
CA THR A 52 1.11 -3.32 -12.67
C THR A 52 0.87 -3.73 -11.21
N SER A 53 1.15 -4.99 -10.87
CA SER A 53 1.00 -5.50 -9.49
C SER A 53 1.98 -4.84 -8.52
N ILE A 54 3.25 -4.65 -8.91
CA ILE A 54 4.26 -4.01 -8.07
C ILE A 54 3.89 -2.55 -7.80
N TRP A 55 3.52 -1.79 -8.84
CA TRP A 55 3.08 -0.40 -8.66
C TRP A 55 1.83 -0.30 -7.79
N GLY A 56 0.83 -1.15 -8.05
CA GLY A 56 -0.37 -1.18 -7.23
C GLY A 56 -0.08 -1.48 -5.76
N ALA A 57 0.76 -2.48 -5.48
CA ALA A 57 1.17 -2.81 -4.12
C ALA A 57 1.94 -1.67 -3.44
N LEU A 58 2.88 -1.02 -4.14
CA LEU A 58 3.61 0.13 -3.60
C LEU A 58 2.68 1.28 -3.24
N VAL A 59 1.73 1.63 -4.12
CA VAL A 59 0.75 2.70 -3.85
C VAL A 59 -0.12 2.34 -2.65
N VAL A 60 -0.62 1.11 -2.56
CA VAL A 60 -1.40 0.64 -1.39
C VAL A 60 -0.58 0.77 -0.11
N VAL A 61 0.66 0.27 -0.08
CA VAL A 61 1.53 0.33 1.10
C VAL A 61 1.80 1.77 1.52
N LEU A 62 2.09 2.65 0.57
CA LEU A 62 2.29 4.07 0.86
C LEU A 62 1.04 4.72 1.44
N LEU A 63 -0.13 4.45 0.88
CA LEU A 63 -1.39 5.01 1.37
C LEU A 63 -1.73 4.52 2.78
N ILE A 64 -1.68 3.21 3.03
CA ILE A 64 -2.01 2.66 4.35
C ILE A 64 -1.01 3.12 5.42
N THR A 65 0.27 3.22 5.06
CA THR A 65 1.32 3.70 5.98
C THR A 65 1.13 5.18 6.26
N ALA A 66 0.91 6.01 5.25
CA ALA A 66 0.70 7.44 5.43
C ALA A 66 -0.55 7.74 6.27
N ILE A 67 -1.71 7.14 5.93
CA ILE A 67 -2.95 7.31 6.68
C ILE A 67 -2.78 6.80 8.12
N GLY A 68 -2.21 5.60 8.28
CA GLY A 68 -1.98 4.99 9.57
C GLY A 68 -1.01 5.78 10.44
N ALA A 69 0.08 6.31 9.86
CA ALA A 69 1.04 7.14 10.56
C ALA A 69 0.41 8.45 11.05
N VAL A 70 -0.33 9.15 10.20
CA VAL A 70 -0.99 10.42 10.58
C VAL A 70 -2.00 10.20 11.70
N ILE A 71 -2.91 9.24 11.53
CA ILE A 71 -3.95 8.94 12.52
C ILE A 71 -3.32 8.41 13.82
N GLY A 72 -2.38 7.48 13.71
CA GLY A 72 -1.74 6.86 14.86
C GLY A 72 -0.88 7.84 15.66
N THR A 73 -0.06 8.64 14.97
CA THR A 73 0.76 9.67 15.63
C THR A 73 -0.12 10.73 16.31
N GLY A 74 -1.15 11.23 15.61
CA GLY A 74 -2.11 12.16 16.21
C GLY A 74 -2.82 11.58 17.44
N SER A 75 -3.31 10.35 17.34
CA SER A 75 -3.96 9.64 18.45
C SER A 75 -3.03 9.43 19.65
N GLY A 76 -1.80 8.98 19.41
CA GLY A 76 -0.79 8.78 20.46
C GLY A 76 -0.33 10.08 21.11
N TRP A 77 -0.24 11.16 20.33
CA TRP A 77 0.20 12.46 20.81
C TRP A 77 -0.84 13.14 21.70
N TYR A 78 -2.07 13.27 21.20
CA TYR A 78 -3.15 13.98 21.92
C TYR A 78 -3.81 13.12 22.98
N GLY A 79 -3.95 11.82 22.75
CA GLY A 79 -4.57 10.90 23.70
C GLY A 79 -6.07 11.15 23.92
N GLY A 80 -6.61 10.66 25.04
CA GLY A 80 -7.95 10.95 25.51
C GLY A 80 -9.06 10.59 24.50
N ARG A 81 -10.01 11.54 24.29
CA ARG A 81 -11.16 11.34 23.41
C ARG A 81 -10.80 11.15 21.93
N ILE A 82 -9.72 11.82 21.47
CA ILE A 82 -9.22 11.70 20.09
C ILE A 82 -8.71 10.28 19.84
N GLU A 83 -7.91 9.77 20.78
CA GLU A 83 -7.41 8.40 20.72
C GLU A 83 -8.55 7.38 20.76
N GLN A 84 -9.50 7.54 21.69
CA GLN A 84 -10.65 6.64 21.82
C GLN A 84 -11.49 6.59 20.53
N ALA A 85 -11.75 7.73 19.91
CA ALA A 85 -12.52 7.81 18.67
C ALA A 85 -11.82 7.08 17.51
N TRP A 86 -10.53 7.38 17.26
CA TRP A 86 -9.79 6.76 16.15
C TRP A 86 -9.49 5.28 16.38
N MET A 87 -9.16 4.89 17.63
CA MET A 87 -8.91 3.48 17.94
C MET A 87 -10.22 2.68 17.95
N GLY A 88 -11.32 3.25 18.42
CA GLY A 88 -12.63 2.63 18.31
C GLY A 88 -13.08 2.43 16.85
N LEU A 89 -12.85 3.43 15.98
CA LEU A 89 -13.07 3.26 14.55
C LEU A 89 -12.19 2.14 13.97
N SER A 90 -10.91 2.09 14.37
CA SER A 90 -10.00 1.00 13.98
C SER A 90 -10.53 -0.37 14.39
N ASP A 91 -11.17 -0.47 15.57
CA ASP A 91 -11.76 -1.74 16.05
C ASP A 91 -12.89 -2.21 15.15
N VAL A 92 -13.73 -1.29 14.68
CA VAL A 92 -14.81 -1.61 13.74
C VAL A 92 -14.24 -2.19 12.44
N PHE A 93 -13.22 -1.56 11.85
CA PHE A 93 -12.59 -2.08 10.63
C PHE A 93 -11.93 -3.44 10.85
N LEU A 94 -11.30 -3.66 12.00
CA LEU A 94 -10.59 -4.91 12.31
C LEU A 94 -11.54 -6.05 12.74
N ALA A 95 -12.79 -5.75 13.06
CA ALA A 95 -13.82 -6.77 13.35
C ALA A 95 -14.23 -7.55 12.10
N PHE A 96 -14.06 -6.98 10.92
CA PHE A 96 -14.37 -7.65 9.66
C PHE A 96 -13.14 -8.37 9.07
N PRO A 97 -13.34 -9.51 8.39
CA PRO A 97 -12.28 -10.13 7.60
C PRO A 97 -11.84 -9.17 6.48
N GLY A 98 -10.66 -8.54 6.66
CA GLY A 98 -10.22 -7.41 5.83
C GLY A 98 -10.26 -7.69 4.31
N LEU A 99 -9.83 -8.90 3.88
CA LEU A 99 -9.87 -9.26 2.47
C LEU A 99 -11.32 -9.34 1.92
N VAL A 100 -12.25 -9.88 2.72
CA VAL A 100 -13.66 -9.98 2.31
C VAL A 100 -14.26 -8.59 2.15
N LEU A 101 -13.99 -7.70 3.10
CA LEU A 101 -14.46 -6.32 3.05
C LEU A 101 -13.84 -5.56 1.87
N ALA A 102 -12.53 -5.76 1.61
CA ALA A 102 -11.86 -5.15 0.45
C ALA A 102 -12.48 -5.58 -0.88
N LEU A 103 -12.75 -6.88 -1.04
CA LEU A 103 -13.38 -7.42 -2.24
C LEU A 103 -14.82 -6.90 -2.41
N ALA A 104 -15.59 -6.82 -1.33
CA ALA A 104 -16.95 -6.28 -1.36
C ALA A 104 -16.95 -4.80 -1.78
N VAL A 105 -16.08 -3.98 -1.19
CA VAL A 105 -15.95 -2.55 -1.53
C VAL A 105 -15.48 -2.37 -2.98
N ALA A 106 -14.47 -3.10 -3.42
CA ALA A 106 -13.97 -3.03 -4.80
C ALA A 106 -15.05 -3.48 -5.81
N GLY A 107 -15.80 -4.54 -5.49
CA GLY A 107 -16.88 -5.06 -6.35
C GLY A 107 -18.03 -4.08 -6.54
N VAL A 108 -18.51 -3.46 -5.44
CA VAL A 108 -19.59 -2.44 -5.49
C VAL A 108 -19.13 -1.18 -6.22
N SER A 109 -17.84 -0.86 -6.18
CA SER A 109 -17.26 0.32 -6.83
C SER A 109 -17.02 0.14 -8.34
N GLY A 110 -17.49 -0.95 -8.95
CA GLY A 110 -17.37 -1.19 -10.39
C GLY A 110 -16.11 -1.96 -10.80
N GLY A 111 -15.28 -2.38 -9.85
CA GLY A 111 -14.04 -3.13 -10.10
C GLY A 111 -12.90 -2.26 -10.66
N GLY A 112 -11.76 -2.90 -10.92
CA GLY A 112 -10.59 -2.26 -11.49
C GLY A 112 -9.47 -2.00 -10.46
N MET A 113 -8.30 -1.59 -10.99
CA MET A 113 -7.08 -1.42 -10.19
C MET A 113 -7.19 -0.28 -9.17
N LEU A 114 -7.74 0.86 -9.58
CA LEU A 114 -7.91 2.00 -8.70
C LEU A 114 -8.84 1.68 -7.53
N GLN A 115 -9.99 1.06 -7.82
CA GLN A 115 -10.98 0.65 -6.82
C GLN A 115 -10.38 -0.36 -5.83
N ALA A 116 -9.59 -1.32 -6.33
CA ALA A 116 -8.88 -2.27 -5.47
C ALA A 116 -7.86 -1.56 -4.56
N ILE A 117 -7.07 -0.63 -5.09
CA ILE A 117 -6.10 0.16 -4.30
C ILE A 117 -6.82 0.96 -3.21
N LEU A 118 -7.89 1.67 -3.55
CA LEU A 118 -8.65 2.47 -2.58
C LEU A 118 -9.32 1.61 -1.52
N ALA A 119 -9.92 0.48 -1.91
CA ALA A 119 -10.53 -0.47 -0.98
C ALA A 119 -9.51 -1.05 0.01
N LEU A 120 -8.35 -1.50 -0.48
CA LEU A 120 -7.29 -2.02 0.36
C LEU A 120 -6.71 -0.94 1.29
N ALA A 121 -6.54 0.29 0.79
CA ALA A 121 -6.08 1.41 1.61
C ALA A 121 -7.08 1.77 2.71
N ALA A 122 -8.38 1.84 2.37
CA ALA A 122 -9.44 2.16 3.31
C ALA A 122 -9.58 1.14 4.45
N ILE A 123 -9.15 -0.10 4.23
CA ILE A 123 -9.28 -1.19 5.20
C ILE A 123 -7.96 -1.50 5.91
N GLY A 124 -6.83 -1.20 5.25
CA GLY A 124 -5.49 -1.56 5.75
C GLY A 124 -4.93 -0.63 6.83
N TRP A 125 -5.32 0.65 6.85
CA TRP A 125 -4.76 1.68 7.72
C TRP A 125 -4.83 1.38 9.23
N PRO A 126 -5.85 0.66 9.79
CA PRO A 126 -5.99 0.49 11.23
C PRO A 126 -4.80 -0.20 11.91
N LYS A 127 -4.21 -1.19 11.25
CA LYS A 127 -3.02 -1.90 11.77
C LYS A 127 -1.84 -0.95 11.94
N TYR A 128 -1.59 -0.11 10.94
CA TYR A 128 -0.51 0.88 10.97
C TYR A 128 -0.81 2.03 11.95
N ALA A 129 -2.07 2.46 12.05
CA ALA A 129 -2.47 3.46 13.02
C ALA A 129 -2.23 2.99 14.47
N ARG A 130 -2.55 1.75 14.79
CA ARG A 130 -2.27 1.17 16.11
C ARG A 130 -0.78 1.06 16.40
N LEU A 131 0.01 0.65 15.41
CA LEU A 131 1.46 0.59 15.55
C LEU A 131 2.03 1.98 15.83
N SER A 132 1.71 2.95 14.96
CA SER A 132 2.18 4.34 15.09
C SER A 132 1.73 4.98 16.40
N ARG A 133 0.51 4.72 16.84
CA ARG A 133 0.00 5.19 18.13
C ARG A 133 0.86 4.67 19.30
N ARG A 134 1.19 3.36 19.31
CA ARG A 134 2.02 2.77 20.37
C ARG A 134 3.42 3.36 20.39
N LEU A 135 4.06 3.47 19.23
CA LEU A 135 5.39 4.05 19.09
C LEU A 135 5.40 5.53 19.50
N THR A 136 4.38 6.29 19.11
CA THR A 136 4.24 7.69 19.52
C THR A 136 4.07 7.81 21.04
N ALA A 137 3.25 6.97 21.66
CA ALA A 137 3.06 7.00 23.10
C ALA A 137 4.33 6.67 23.88
N SER A 138 5.17 5.76 23.38
CA SER A 138 6.50 5.46 23.94
C SER A 138 7.45 6.65 23.78
N LEU A 139 7.61 7.16 22.56
CA LEU A 139 8.53 8.26 22.27
C LEU A 139 8.15 9.59 22.95
N LYS A 140 6.84 9.81 23.18
CA LYS A 140 6.32 11.00 23.84
C LYS A 140 6.86 11.18 25.29
N GLY A 141 7.24 10.09 25.95
CA GLY A 141 7.84 10.08 27.29
C GLY A 141 9.34 10.28 27.32
N GLU A 142 10.01 10.41 26.19
CA GLU A 142 11.45 10.55 26.10
C GLU A 142 11.92 11.96 26.52
N PRO A 143 13.04 12.10 27.27
CA PRO A 143 13.52 13.38 27.77
C PRO A 143 13.77 14.45 26.70
N TYR A 144 14.19 14.04 25.50
CA TYR A 144 14.42 15.00 24.41
C TYR A 144 13.14 15.64 23.88
N ILE A 145 11.99 14.96 24.01
CA ILE A 145 10.68 15.52 23.66
C ILE A 145 10.27 16.58 24.68
N ASP A 146 10.53 16.37 25.97
CA ASP A 146 10.25 17.36 26.99
C ASP A 146 11.13 18.62 26.83
N ILE A 147 12.40 18.44 26.48
CA ILE A 147 13.27 19.56 26.14
C ILE A 147 12.72 20.33 24.91
N ALA A 148 12.24 19.62 23.87
CA ALA A 148 11.67 20.28 22.71
C ALA A 148 10.42 21.09 23.06
N ARG A 149 9.56 20.58 23.96
CA ARG A 149 8.38 21.29 24.46
C ARG A 149 8.78 22.52 25.28
N MET A 150 9.78 22.41 26.19
CA MET A 150 10.29 23.53 26.99
C MET A 150 10.86 24.64 26.10
N ARG A 151 11.44 24.31 24.96
CA ARG A 151 11.88 25.25 23.92
C ARG A 151 10.77 25.91 23.12
N GLY A 152 9.52 25.60 23.41
CA GLY A 152 8.35 26.15 22.70
C GLY A 152 8.14 25.60 21.29
N ILE A 153 8.73 24.45 20.95
CA ILE A 153 8.51 23.83 19.63
C ILE A 153 7.06 23.33 19.55
N SER A 154 6.37 23.70 18.50
CA SER A 154 4.96 23.32 18.31
C SER A 154 4.80 21.79 18.16
N SER A 155 3.67 21.24 18.64
CA SER A 155 3.36 19.81 18.58
C SER A 155 3.51 19.22 17.18
N TRP A 156 3.09 19.94 16.13
CA TRP A 156 3.22 19.48 14.74
C TRP A 156 4.68 19.33 14.30
N LYS A 157 5.55 20.26 14.71
CA LYS A 157 6.99 20.17 14.44
C LYS A 157 7.63 19.03 15.21
N ILE A 158 7.20 18.79 16.44
CA ILE A 158 7.69 17.65 17.25
C ILE A 158 7.23 16.33 16.60
N MET A 159 5.96 16.19 16.24
CA MET A 159 5.46 14.98 15.58
C MET A 159 6.17 14.72 14.25
N GLY A 160 6.29 15.71 13.38
CA GLY A 160 6.91 15.56 12.06
C GLY A 160 8.43 15.45 12.08
N GLY A 161 9.11 16.19 12.96
CA GLY A 161 10.57 16.27 12.97
C GLY A 161 11.27 15.35 13.98
N HIS A 162 10.56 14.89 15.01
CA HIS A 162 11.17 14.05 16.05
C HIS A 162 10.49 12.67 16.17
N ILE A 163 9.15 12.60 16.12
CA ILE A 163 8.46 11.33 16.32
C ILE A 163 8.46 10.50 15.04
N LEU A 164 7.94 11.02 13.93
CA LEU A 164 7.83 10.27 12.67
C LEU A 164 9.19 9.71 12.18
N PRO A 165 10.30 10.46 12.16
CA PRO A 165 11.59 9.90 11.75
C PRO A 165 12.08 8.78 12.68
N ASN A 166 11.90 8.94 14.01
CA ASN A 166 12.33 7.94 14.99
C ASN A 166 11.43 6.68 15.05
N MET A 167 10.27 6.70 14.41
CA MET A 167 9.42 5.51 14.27
C MET A 167 9.88 4.61 13.12
N ALA A 168 10.71 5.10 12.20
CA ALA A 168 11.18 4.38 11.03
C ALA A 168 12.51 3.64 11.27
N GLY A 169 13.20 3.86 12.38
CA GLY A 169 14.44 3.19 12.82
C GLY A 169 14.19 2.24 13.94
#